data_329096037da06bc87e86795cc9e814f9
#
_entry.id   329096037da06bc87e86795cc9e814f9
#
_cell.length_a   1.000
_cell.length_b   1.000
_cell.length_c   1.000
_cell.angle_alpha   90.00
_cell.angle_beta   90.00
_cell.angle_gamma   90.00
#
_symmetry.space_group_name_H-M   'P 1'
#
loop_
_entity.id
_entity.type
_entity.pdbx_description
1 polymer ?
#
loop_
_entity_poly.entity_id
_entity_poly.type
_entity_poly.pdbx_seq_one_letter_code
_entity_poly.pdbx_strand_id
1 'polypeptide(L)'
;MPAICFSHVSFSYTSDPLLENISLTVSDRERVCVVGPNGSGKSTLLRLATGELTPDRGSIMAPERGALTTAGSSEPSATSIKGYLDAVCAETLDALRRFERVNEAIAQDGVDTGSLAEDYDSLLARLEALDAWNLSVRRAEALAGLGLGQVHTGRLVSSLSPGQRGRLELAALLLSSGQALVLDEPTNHLDAGSSDYLSQMMVSWPGPVLFTTHDRAFIDEVATAIVDLDTAPWQALATAAGNSGPMGVYRCSGRYSDYLAEKAHARSSHRSLHQRQQEQRRKLARHRRDSEIVGHRGAAPRTEIRMARKFYADRAQRVSTRRQTRDDRQLEALAEIEVRRPRSYELQLGLTEPAPRRGMAVSARSAAVPGRLAPVTVDVMVGEHLLVTGVNGSGKSTLLTWLGRRSAPTEDSSGSLTVSGSVFWIPQHLPVLGDPGVDEDVWVGGIGDRGQGALHPRLWNRPLSELSDGNQRRAQLALAAAAGPEVLVVDEPTNYLDLDALEMLETALRSWTGTLIVASHDRWLIEHWWGRRLHLR
;
A
#
# COMPACT_ATOMS: atom_id res chain seq x y z
N MET A 1 7.80 -26.64 13.68
CA MET A 1 8.27 -25.28 13.44
C MET A 1 7.04 -24.41 13.24
N PRO A 2 6.91 -23.31 13.95
CA PRO A 2 5.76 -22.41 13.76
C PRO A 2 5.77 -21.87 12.32
N ALA A 3 4.65 -21.93 11.65
CA ALA A 3 4.46 -21.39 10.31
C ALA A 3 3.02 -20.92 10.16
N ILE A 4 2.81 -19.86 9.39
CA ILE A 4 1.47 -19.45 8.97
C ILE A 4 1.23 -20.04 7.58
N CYS A 5 0.28 -20.97 7.46
CA CYS A 5 -0.02 -21.65 6.20
C CYS A 5 -1.48 -21.41 5.80
N PHE A 6 -1.68 -20.88 4.61
CA PHE A 6 -2.96 -20.78 3.92
C PHE A 6 -3.01 -21.86 2.84
N SER A 7 -4.02 -22.71 2.84
CA SER A 7 -4.21 -23.77 1.85
C SER A 7 -5.54 -23.57 1.12
N HIS A 8 -5.47 -23.11 -0.13
CA HIS A 8 -6.63 -22.87 -1.01
C HIS A 8 -7.73 -22.03 -0.37
N VAL A 9 -7.36 -21.00 0.39
CA VAL A 9 -8.29 -20.16 1.15
C VAL A 9 -9.07 -19.23 0.24
N SER A 10 -10.39 -19.20 0.41
CA SER A 10 -11.29 -18.23 -0.22
C SER A 10 -12.17 -17.61 0.83
N PHE A 11 -12.48 -16.31 0.67
CA PHE A 11 -13.30 -15.55 1.60
C PHE A 11 -14.08 -14.45 0.89
N SER A 12 -15.32 -14.24 1.31
CA SER A 12 -16.21 -13.20 0.79
C SER A 12 -17.01 -12.54 1.92
N TYR A 13 -17.20 -11.22 1.85
CA TYR A 13 -18.16 -10.50 2.69
C TYR A 13 -19.57 -10.46 2.07
N THR A 14 -19.64 -10.64 0.75
CA THR A 14 -20.85 -10.57 -0.06
C THR A 14 -20.87 -11.74 -1.03
N SER A 15 -21.76 -11.71 -2.05
CA SER A 15 -21.78 -12.74 -3.11
C SER A 15 -20.50 -12.81 -3.95
N ASP A 16 -19.74 -11.72 -4.01
CA ASP A 16 -18.50 -11.67 -4.80
C ASP A 16 -17.29 -12.01 -3.93
N PRO A 17 -16.41 -12.93 -4.36
CA PRO A 17 -15.22 -13.32 -3.60
C PRO A 17 -14.23 -12.16 -3.50
N LEU A 18 -13.78 -11.86 -2.28
CA LEU A 18 -12.72 -10.89 -2.03
C LEU A 18 -11.34 -11.53 -2.16
N LEU A 19 -11.19 -12.72 -1.60
CA LEU A 19 -9.98 -13.54 -1.69
C LEU A 19 -10.36 -14.88 -2.34
N GLU A 20 -9.60 -15.30 -3.34
CA GLU A 20 -9.90 -16.53 -4.09
C GLU A 20 -8.65 -17.40 -4.22
N ASN A 21 -8.74 -18.63 -3.74
CA ASN A 21 -7.70 -19.66 -3.87
C ASN A 21 -6.31 -19.22 -3.36
N ILE A 22 -6.25 -18.57 -2.19
CA ILE A 22 -5.01 -18.14 -1.58
C ILE A 22 -4.25 -19.34 -1.02
N SER A 23 -3.04 -19.55 -1.50
CA SER A 23 -2.10 -20.54 -0.96
C SER A 23 -0.77 -19.83 -0.67
N LEU A 24 -0.42 -19.75 0.61
CA LEU A 24 0.73 -19.00 1.10
C LEU A 24 1.29 -19.67 2.34
N THR A 25 2.61 -19.78 2.42
CA THR A 25 3.30 -20.22 3.64
C THR A 25 4.31 -19.17 4.06
N VAL A 26 4.29 -18.81 5.34
CA VAL A 26 5.27 -17.94 6.00
C VAL A 26 5.98 -18.77 7.06
N SER A 27 7.25 -19.03 6.86
CA SER A 27 8.09 -19.86 7.72
C SER A 27 8.79 -19.06 8.81
N ASP A 28 9.44 -19.76 9.75
CA ASP A 28 10.28 -19.13 10.77
C ASP A 28 11.30 -18.16 10.16
N ARG A 29 11.49 -17.02 10.83
CA ARG A 29 12.39 -15.93 10.40
C ARG A 29 12.05 -15.34 9.03
N GLU A 30 10.96 -15.73 8.43
CA GLU A 30 10.50 -15.15 7.20
C GLU A 30 9.59 -13.95 7.51
N ARG A 31 9.82 -12.84 6.82
CA ARG A 31 9.07 -11.59 6.96
C ARG A 31 8.41 -11.29 5.62
N VAL A 32 7.13 -11.61 5.55
CA VAL A 32 6.33 -11.48 4.34
C VAL A 32 5.48 -10.23 4.40
N CYS A 33 5.73 -9.30 3.48
CA CYS A 33 4.89 -8.13 3.29
C CYS A 33 3.77 -8.44 2.29
N VAL A 34 2.52 -8.21 2.68
CA VAL A 34 1.36 -8.32 1.77
C VAL A 34 1.08 -6.96 1.15
N VAL A 35 1.16 -6.90 -0.17
CA VAL A 35 0.89 -5.69 -0.95
C VAL A 35 -0.31 -5.88 -1.87
N GLY A 36 -0.80 -4.80 -2.43
CA GLY A 36 -1.93 -4.78 -3.36
C GLY A 36 -2.74 -3.51 -3.25
N PRO A 37 -3.65 -3.25 -4.20
CA PRO A 37 -4.51 -2.06 -4.19
C PRO A 37 -5.36 -1.94 -2.94
N ASN A 38 -5.85 -0.73 -2.65
CA ASN A 38 -6.81 -0.53 -1.58
C ASN A 38 -8.09 -1.33 -1.87
N GLY A 39 -8.58 -2.05 -0.85
CA GLY A 39 -9.73 -2.95 -0.97
C GLY A 39 -9.42 -4.33 -1.57
N SER A 40 -8.16 -4.70 -1.81
CA SER A 40 -7.78 -6.04 -2.32
C SER A 40 -7.86 -7.16 -1.28
N GLY A 41 -8.17 -6.85 -0.03
CA GLY A 41 -8.29 -7.85 1.03
C GLY A 41 -7.05 -8.04 1.91
N LYS A 42 -6.08 -7.10 1.90
CA LYS A 42 -4.87 -7.17 2.74
C LYS A 42 -5.21 -7.40 4.22
N SER A 43 -5.96 -6.48 4.83
CA SER A 43 -6.38 -6.59 6.23
C SER A 43 -7.26 -7.83 6.49
N THR A 44 -8.07 -8.23 5.51
CA THR A 44 -8.88 -9.45 5.60
C THR A 44 -7.99 -10.70 5.67
N LEU A 45 -6.93 -10.75 4.86
CA LEU A 45 -5.96 -11.85 4.89
C LEU A 45 -5.27 -11.95 6.27
N LEU A 46 -4.91 -10.80 6.85
CA LEU A 46 -4.32 -10.76 8.18
C LEU A 46 -5.31 -11.22 9.27
N ARG A 47 -6.57 -10.78 9.22
CA ARG A 47 -7.62 -11.23 10.15
C ARG A 47 -7.94 -12.73 10.02
N LEU A 48 -7.82 -13.28 8.83
CA LEU A 48 -7.90 -14.72 8.62
C LEU A 48 -6.70 -15.44 9.25
N ALA A 49 -5.49 -14.88 9.17
CA ALA A 49 -4.29 -15.44 9.80
C ALA A 49 -4.40 -15.48 11.34
N THR A 50 -5.07 -14.50 11.95
CA THR A 50 -5.25 -14.42 13.40
C THR A 50 -6.46 -15.21 13.91
N GLY A 51 -7.28 -15.74 13.00
CA GLY A 51 -8.51 -16.47 13.36
C GLY A 51 -9.69 -15.56 13.78
N GLU A 52 -9.56 -14.22 13.59
CA GLU A 52 -10.71 -13.30 13.77
C GLU A 52 -11.80 -13.54 12.74
N LEU A 53 -11.42 -14.04 11.56
CA LEU A 53 -12.32 -14.45 10.50
C LEU A 53 -12.10 -15.92 10.16
N THR A 54 -13.18 -16.60 9.79
CA THR A 54 -13.12 -17.98 9.29
C THR A 54 -13.22 -17.99 7.76
N PRO A 55 -12.40 -18.76 7.04
CA PRO A 55 -12.47 -18.82 5.58
C PRO A 55 -13.74 -19.55 5.13
N ASP A 56 -14.31 -19.15 3.97
CA ASP A 56 -15.45 -19.86 3.35
C ASP A 56 -15.00 -21.21 2.78
N ARG A 57 -13.75 -21.28 2.28
CA ARG A 57 -13.12 -22.50 1.74
C ARG A 57 -11.64 -22.54 2.09
N GLY A 58 -11.09 -23.75 2.10
CA GLY A 58 -9.70 -23.99 2.43
C GLY A 58 -9.46 -24.10 3.93
N SER A 59 -8.21 -24.06 4.32
CA SER A 59 -7.80 -24.14 5.73
C SER A 59 -6.63 -23.22 6.01
N ILE A 60 -6.55 -22.75 7.26
CA ILE A 60 -5.47 -21.92 7.75
C ILE A 60 -4.88 -22.61 8.97
N MET A 61 -3.57 -22.77 8.97
CA MET A 61 -2.80 -23.21 10.11
C MET A 61 -1.92 -22.03 10.53
N ALA A 62 -2.07 -21.57 11.75
CA ALA A 62 -1.22 -20.56 12.34
C ALA A 62 -0.81 -21.00 13.74
N PRO A 63 0.37 -20.59 14.25
CA PRO A 63 0.73 -20.84 15.64
C PRO A 63 -0.33 -20.24 16.57
N GLU A 64 -0.56 -20.88 17.72
CA GLU A 64 -1.48 -20.34 18.71
C GLU A 64 -1.10 -18.89 19.05
N ARG A 65 -2.03 -17.98 18.77
CA ARG A 65 -1.99 -16.53 19.02
C ARG A 65 -0.85 -15.76 18.32
N GLY A 66 -0.96 -15.65 17.00
CA GLY A 66 -0.49 -14.44 16.35
C GLY A 66 -1.34 -13.26 16.83
N ALA A 67 -0.75 -12.26 17.44
CA ALA A 67 -1.49 -11.09 17.85
C ALA A 67 -1.64 -10.14 16.64
N LEU A 68 -2.86 -9.70 16.35
CA LEU A 68 -3.14 -8.68 15.34
C LEU A 68 -3.23 -7.32 16.04
N THR A 69 -2.49 -6.34 15.56
CA THR A 69 -2.83 -4.95 15.83
C THR A 69 -3.51 -4.35 14.60
N THR A 70 -4.81 -4.23 14.63
CA THR A 70 -5.48 -3.17 13.89
C THR A 70 -5.39 -1.93 14.77
N ALA A 71 -4.63 -0.93 14.37
CA ALA A 71 -4.58 0.33 15.09
C ALA A 71 -6.02 0.84 15.31
N GLY A 72 -6.52 0.78 16.54
CA GLY A 72 -7.81 1.34 16.93
C GLY A 72 -8.93 0.35 17.28
N SER A 73 -8.69 -0.96 17.38
CA SER A 73 -9.76 -1.95 17.65
C SER A 73 -10.09 -2.19 19.14
N SER A 74 -9.24 -1.77 20.07
CA SER A 74 -9.53 -1.91 21.49
C SER A 74 -10.32 -0.73 22.02
N GLU A 75 -11.46 -1.00 22.67
CA GLU A 75 -12.17 0.00 23.45
C GLU A 75 -11.23 0.61 24.51
N PRO A 76 -11.34 1.93 24.78
CA PRO A 76 -10.46 2.58 25.72
C PRO A 76 -10.61 1.96 27.11
N SER A 77 -9.62 1.15 27.50
CA SER A 77 -9.58 0.48 28.79
C SER A 77 -9.41 1.51 29.92
N ALA A 78 -10.17 1.35 31.00
CA ALA A 78 -9.97 2.10 32.24
C ALA A 78 -8.70 1.68 33.01
N THR A 79 -7.90 0.79 32.44
CA THR A 79 -6.68 0.23 33.01
C THR A 79 -5.49 1.19 32.78
N SER A 80 -4.54 1.23 33.71
CA SER A 80 -3.27 1.98 33.52
C SER A 80 -2.38 1.30 32.48
N ILE A 81 -1.46 2.06 31.87
CA ILE A 81 -0.45 1.52 30.93
C ILE A 81 0.28 0.34 31.58
N LYS A 82 0.69 0.47 32.85
CA LYS A 82 1.32 -0.62 33.59
C LYS A 82 0.42 -1.85 33.67
N GLY A 83 -0.83 -1.68 34.08
CA GLY A 83 -1.79 -2.79 34.18
C GLY A 83 -2.07 -3.47 32.85
N TYR A 84 -2.12 -2.70 31.76
CA TYR A 84 -2.26 -3.22 30.40
C TYR A 84 -1.06 -4.10 29.98
N LEU A 85 0.17 -3.61 30.19
CA LEU A 85 1.39 -4.37 29.91
C LEU A 85 1.56 -5.58 30.85
N ASP A 86 1.12 -5.47 32.13
CA ASP A 86 1.13 -6.59 33.07
C ASP A 86 0.18 -7.70 32.61
N ALA A 87 -0.98 -7.36 32.06
CA ALA A 87 -1.92 -8.33 31.51
C ALA A 87 -1.35 -9.05 30.27
N VAL A 88 -0.67 -8.33 29.37
CA VAL A 88 -0.01 -8.91 28.18
C VAL A 88 1.14 -9.85 28.59
N CYS A 89 1.92 -9.48 29.61
CA CYS A 89 3.02 -10.29 30.11
C CYS A 89 2.63 -11.21 31.27
N ALA A 90 1.34 -11.50 31.43
CA ALA A 90 0.83 -12.27 32.59
C ALA A 90 1.51 -13.63 32.75
N GLU A 91 1.75 -14.34 31.64
CA GLU A 91 2.44 -15.63 31.64
C GLU A 91 3.85 -15.53 32.25
N THR A 92 4.63 -14.55 31.81
CA THR A 92 5.98 -14.32 32.31
C THR A 92 5.96 -13.89 33.78
N LEU A 93 5.05 -13.01 34.16
CA LEU A 93 4.90 -12.55 35.56
C LEU A 93 4.42 -13.68 36.48
N ASP A 94 3.55 -14.56 36.01
CA ASP A 94 3.11 -15.71 36.79
C ASP A 94 4.22 -16.75 36.97
N ALA A 95 5.03 -16.98 35.92
CA ALA A 95 6.19 -17.84 36.03
C ALA A 95 7.20 -17.28 37.06
N LEU A 96 7.49 -15.96 37.05
CA LEU A 96 8.34 -15.30 38.03
C LEU A 96 7.81 -15.46 39.47
N ARG A 97 6.50 -15.20 39.67
CA ARG A 97 5.86 -15.36 40.98
C ARG A 97 5.86 -16.81 41.48
N ARG A 98 5.74 -17.78 40.60
CA ARG A 98 5.82 -19.21 40.95
C ARG A 98 7.25 -19.57 41.35
N PHE A 99 8.23 -19.08 40.61
CA PHE A 99 9.64 -19.31 40.90
C PHE A 99 10.02 -18.73 42.26
N GLU A 100 9.60 -17.48 42.55
CA GLU A 100 9.84 -16.85 43.87
C GLU A 100 9.25 -17.70 45.00
N ARG A 101 8.01 -18.21 44.86
CA ARG A 101 7.38 -19.07 45.87
C ARG A 101 8.09 -20.41 46.05
N VAL A 102 8.55 -21.05 44.99
CA VAL A 102 9.32 -22.30 45.07
C VAL A 102 10.66 -22.05 45.75
N ASN A 103 11.31 -20.96 45.42
CA ASN A 103 12.58 -20.56 46.03
C ASN A 103 12.45 -20.27 47.55
N GLU A 104 11.37 -19.58 47.94
CA GLU A 104 11.04 -19.36 49.37
C GLU A 104 10.71 -20.68 50.10
N ALA A 105 10.00 -21.61 49.41
CA ALA A 105 9.67 -22.92 50.00
C ALA A 105 10.93 -23.80 50.20
N ILE A 106 11.86 -23.77 49.26
CA ILE A 106 13.17 -24.48 49.40
C ILE A 106 14.01 -23.92 50.53
N ALA A 107 13.91 -22.60 50.81
CA ALA A 107 14.65 -21.94 51.87
C ALA A 107 14.10 -22.25 53.30
N GLN A 108 12.93 -22.86 53.41
CA GLN A 108 12.33 -23.25 54.71
C GLN A 108 12.82 -24.63 55.12
N ASP A 109 13.41 -24.75 56.31
CA ASP A 109 13.87 -26.02 56.91
C ASP A 109 12.72 -27.01 57.06
N GLY A 110 12.89 -28.27 56.55
CA GLY A 110 11.99 -29.38 56.85
C GLY A 110 11.02 -29.81 55.74
N VAL A 111 11.18 -29.28 54.51
CA VAL A 111 10.34 -29.65 53.35
C VAL A 111 11.05 -30.74 52.52
N ASP A 112 10.27 -31.71 51.99
CA ASP A 112 10.78 -32.71 51.04
C ASP A 112 11.24 -31.99 49.72
N THR A 113 12.57 -31.91 49.56
CA THR A 113 13.21 -31.17 48.49
C THR A 113 13.12 -31.87 47.11
N GLY A 114 12.70 -33.13 47.04
CA GLY A 114 12.71 -33.90 45.79
C GLY A 114 11.74 -33.37 44.72
N SER A 115 10.48 -33.18 45.08
CA SER A 115 9.44 -32.67 44.16
C SER A 115 9.63 -31.18 43.87
N LEU A 116 10.14 -30.42 44.83
CA LEU A 116 10.43 -28.99 44.68
C LEU A 116 11.64 -28.74 43.74
N ALA A 117 12.61 -29.65 43.69
CA ALA A 117 13.75 -29.54 42.78
C ALA A 117 13.34 -29.73 41.30
N GLU A 118 12.45 -30.67 41.01
CA GLU A 118 11.90 -30.84 39.67
C GLU A 118 11.08 -29.64 39.22
N ASP A 119 10.25 -29.08 40.11
CA ASP A 119 9.47 -27.86 39.86
C ASP A 119 10.39 -26.67 39.60
N TYR A 120 11.46 -26.53 40.39
CA TYR A 120 12.47 -25.47 40.25
C TYR A 120 13.14 -25.51 38.89
N ASP A 121 13.66 -26.68 38.45
CA ASP A 121 14.33 -26.86 37.17
C ASP A 121 13.37 -26.57 35.99
N SER A 122 12.13 -27.05 36.06
CA SER A 122 11.13 -26.81 35.06
C SER A 122 10.75 -25.32 34.93
N LEU A 123 10.61 -24.62 36.08
CA LEU A 123 10.34 -23.18 36.12
C LEU A 123 11.54 -22.36 35.63
N LEU A 124 12.76 -22.75 35.98
CA LEU A 124 13.97 -22.09 35.48
C LEU A 124 14.06 -22.16 33.97
N ALA A 125 13.89 -23.37 33.39
CA ALA A 125 13.89 -23.53 31.94
C ALA A 125 12.80 -22.69 31.25
N ARG A 126 11.61 -22.60 31.90
CA ARG A 126 10.53 -21.76 31.38
C ARG A 126 10.84 -20.27 31.45
N LEU A 127 11.46 -19.79 32.55
CA LEU A 127 11.86 -18.39 32.70
C LEU A 127 12.96 -18.01 31.70
N GLU A 128 13.88 -18.91 31.43
CA GLU A 128 14.90 -18.72 30.38
C GLU A 128 14.25 -18.64 29.00
N ALA A 129 13.32 -19.54 28.69
CA ALA A 129 12.60 -19.56 27.41
C ALA A 129 11.75 -18.31 27.19
N LEU A 130 11.20 -17.71 28.27
CA LEU A 130 10.41 -16.47 28.24
C LEU A 130 11.27 -15.20 28.34
N ASP A 131 12.60 -15.32 28.49
CA ASP A 131 13.51 -14.20 28.79
C ASP A 131 12.98 -13.31 29.93
N ALA A 132 12.51 -13.98 30.99
CA ALA A 132 11.74 -13.34 32.07
C ALA A 132 12.56 -12.35 32.90
N TRP A 133 13.86 -12.61 33.04
CA TRP A 133 14.78 -11.78 33.82
C TRP A 133 14.96 -10.39 33.22
N ASN A 134 14.84 -10.26 31.91
CA ASN A 134 14.97 -9.02 31.16
C ASN A 134 13.64 -8.30 30.92
N LEU A 135 12.51 -8.80 31.44
CA LEU A 135 11.18 -8.26 31.16
C LEU A 135 11.07 -6.76 31.46
N SER A 136 11.63 -6.29 32.58
CA SER A 136 11.58 -4.87 32.96
C SER A 136 12.37 -3.99 32.00
N VAL A 137 13.51 -4.46 31.53
CA VAL A 137 14.36 -3.77 30.54
C VAL A 137 13.67 -3.74 29.18
N ARG A 138 13.19 -4.89 28.71
CA ARG A 138 12.44 -5.00 27.44
C ARG A 138 11.21 -4.09 27.42
N ARG A 139 10.48 -3.96 28.53
CA ARG A 139 9.36 -3.02 28.64
C ARG A 139 9.78 -1.57 28.49
N ALA A 140 10.86 -1.19 29.19
CA ALA A 140 11.39 0.17 29.10
C ALA A 140 11.89 0.48 27.69
N GLU A 141 12.61 -0.43 27.06
CA GLU A 141 13.11 -0.32 25.69
C GLU A 141 11.97 -0.23 24.68
N ALA A 142 10.94 -1.08 24.79
CA ALA A 142 9.79 -1.04 23.89
C ALA A 142 9.02 0.28 23.98
N LEU A 143 8.79 0.78 25.20
CA LEU A 143 8.15 2.09 25.40
C LEU A 143 9.02 3.24 24.89
N ALA A 144 10.33 3.21 25.16
CA ALA A 144 11.25 4.25 24.69
C ALA A 144 11.39 4.22 23.16
N GLY A 145 11.61 3.04 22.58
CA GLY A 145 11.78 2.84 21.15
C GLY A 145 10.55 3.27 20.34
N LEU A 146 9.34 3.10 20.89
CA LEU A 146 8.09 3.55 20.26
C LEU A 146 7.66 4.98 20.69
N GLY A 147 8.59 5.78 21.27
CA GLY A 147 8.35 7.17 21.62
C GLY A 147 7.34 7.38 22.76
N LEU A 148 7.18 6.37 23.64
CA LEU A 148 6.35 6.43 24.85
C LEU A 148 7.16 6.53 26.15
N GLY A 149 8.49 6.62 26.08
CA GLY A 149 9.37 6.62 27.25
C GLY A 149 9.13 7.76 28.25
N GLN A 150 8.54 8.88 27.80
CA GLN A 150 8.19 10.01 28.66
C GLN A 150 6.76 9.91 29.23
N VAL A 151 5.98 8.91 28.83
CA VAL A 151 4.60 8.75 29.29
C VAL A 151 4.60 7.97 30.61
N HIS A 152 4.07 8.58 31.67
CA HIS A 152 4.02 7.94 33.00
C HIS A 152 3.15 6.67 32.93
N THR A 153 3.68 5.52 33.36
CA THR A 153 3.04 4.19 33.24
C THR A 153 1.77 4.02 34.09
N GLY A 154 1.57 4.89 35.10
CA GLY A 154 0.34 4.98 35.87
C GLY A 154 -0.83 5.67 35.16
N ARG A 155 -0.59 6.29 34.01
CA ARG A 155 -1.61 6.98 33.22
C ARG A 155 -2.61 5.97 32.61
N LEU A 156 -3.89 6.34 32.53
CA LEU A 156 -4.92 5.48 31.95
C LEU A 156 -4.76 5.38 30.41
N VAL A 157 -4.95 4.19 29.87
CA VAL A 157 -4.92 3.94 28.41
C VAL A 157 -5.97 4.79 27.69
N SER A 158 -7.14 5.00 28.29
CA SER A 158 -8.20 5.86 27.73
C SER A 158 -7.80 7.32 27.55
N SER A 159 -6.79 7.81 28.29
CA SER A 159 -6.30 9.19 28.21
C SER A 159 -5.22 9.42 27.14
N LEU A 160 -4.80 8.36 26.46
CA LEU A 160 -3.82 8.44 25.38
C LEU A 160 -4.45 8.93 24.08
N SER A 161 -3.66 9.66 23.27
CA SER A 161 -4.08 9.97 21.91
C SER A 161 -4.17 8.67 21.07
N PRO A 162 -4.94 8.68 19.96
CA PRO A 162 -5.05 7.50 19.09
C PRO A 162 -3.67 6.97 18.65
N GLY A 163 -2.75 7.83 18.24
CA GLY A 163 -1.39 7.43 17.86
C GLY A 163 -0.56 6.89 19.04
N GLN A 164 -0.70 7.44 20.27
CA GLN A 164 -0.05 6.88 21.45
C GLN A 164 -0.61 5.52 21.82
N ARG A 165 -1.92 5.30 21.63
CA ARG A 165 -2.57 4.02 21.89
C ARG A 165 -2.08 2.95 20.92
N GLY A 166 -2.07 3.22 19.61
CA GLY A 166 -1.54 2.28 18.62
C GLY A 166 -0.08 1.90 18.89
N ARG A 167 0.76 2.86 19.32
CA ARG A 167 2.15 2.58 19.71
C ARG A 167 2.25 1.74 20.99
N LEU A 168 1.34 1.92 21.95
CA LEU A 168 1.26 1.08 23.15
C LEU A 168 0.82 -0.36 22.81
N GLU A 169 -0.17 -0.51 21.94
CA GLU A 169 -0.61 -1.82 21.43
C GLU A 169 0.53 -2.55 20.70
N LEU A 170 1.29 -1.83 19.89
CA LEU A 170 2.48 -2.36 19.23
C LEU A 170 3.57 -2.76 20.25
N ALA A 171 3.83 -1.94 21.27
CA ALA A 171 4.76 -2.29 22.35
C ALA A 171 4.33 -3.57 23.07
N ALA A 172 3.04 -3.68 23.40
CA ALA A 172 2.46 -4.85 24.04
C ALA A 172 2.64 -6.11 23.18
N LEU A 173 2.42 -5.99 21.88
CA LEU A 173 2.62 -7.08 20.93
C LEU A 173 4.06 -7.58 20.90
N LEU A 174 5.03 -6.66 20.81
CA LEU A 174 6.46 -7.00 20.80
C LEU A 174 6.93 -7.62 22.14
N LEU A 175 6.20 -7.38 23.23
CA LEU A 175 6.46 -7.96 24.54
C LEU A 175 5.74 -9.30 24.78
N SER A 176 4.77 -9.63 23.94
CA SER A 176 4.04 -10.89 24.06
C SER A 176 4.93 -12.09 23.74
N SER A 177 4.63 -13.24 24.34
CA SER A 177 5.33 -14.50 24.09
C SER A 177 4.88 -15.19 22.77
N GLY A 178 4.26 -14.44 21.85
CA GLY A 178 3.72 -14.97 20.60
C GLY A 178 4.81 -15.55 19.70
N GLN A 179 4.51 -16.68 19.09
CA GLN A 179 5.43 -17.33 18.14
C GLN A 179 5.39 -16.69 16.75
N ALA A 180 4.28 -16.09 16.35
CA ALA A 180 4.11 -15.41 15.07
C ALA A 180 3.75 -13.94 15.28
N LEU A 181 4.15 -13.09 14.35
CA LEU A 181 3.85 -11.66 14.33
C LEU A 181 2.98 -11.33 13.13
N VAL A 182 1.78 -10.78 13.37
CA VAL A 182 0.86 -10.34 12.31
C VAL A 182 0.51 -8.87 12.53
N LEU A 183 0.89 -8.00 11.57
CA LEU A 183 0.82 -6.55 11.71
C LEU A 183 0.10 -5.90 10.53
N ASP A 184 -0.95 -5.11 10.81
CA ASP A 184 -1.66 -4.33 9.80
C ASP A 184 -1.26 -2.85 9.90
N GLU A 185 -0.54 -2.34 8.89
CA GLU A 185 -0.06 -0.97 8.79
C GLU A 185 0.68 -0.46 10.06
N PRO A 186 1.68 -1.21 10.59
CA PRO A 186 2.31 -0.87 11.87
C PRO A 186 3.15 0.41 11.83
N THR A 187 3.51 0.89 10.64
CA THR A 187 4.29 2.12 10.45
C THR A 187 3.45 3.39 10.55
N ASN A 188 2.11 3.27 10.55
CA ASN A 188 1.23 4.43 10.68
C ASN A 188 1.46 5.17 12.00
N HIS A 189 1.64 6.49 11.91
CA HIS A 189 1.87 7.38 13.05
C HIS A 189 3.19 7.15 13.80
N LEU A 190 4.15 6.39 13.24
CA LEU A 190 5.50 6.30 13.75
C LEU A 190 6.36 7.44 13.20
N ASP A 191 7.26 7.95 14.03
CA ASP A 191 8.37 8.78 13.56
C ASP A 191 9.54 7.89 13.08
N ALA A 192 10.56 8.49 12.50
CA ALA A 192 11.69 7.75 11.95
C ALA A 192 12.38 6.86 13.01
N GLY A 193 12.57 7.36 14.22
CA GLY A 193 13.22 6.59 15.30
C GLY A 193 12.39 5.39 15.74
N SER A 194 11.06 5.56 15.85
CA SER A 194 10.15 4.47 16.20
C SER A 194 10.02 3.44 15.06
N SER A 195 10.07 3.89 13.81
CA SER A 195 10.10 3.01 12.64
C SER A 195 11.39 2.18 12.58
N ASP A 196 12.55 2.80 12.86
CA ASP A 196 13.83 2.11 12.93
C ASP A 196 13.87 1.06 14.05
N TYR A 197 13.31 1.40 15.23
CA TYR A 197 13.18 0.45 16.33
C TYR A 197 12.29 -0.75 15.94
N LEU A 198 11.13 -0.50 15.33
CA LEU A 198 10.24 -1.57 14.87
C LEU A 198 10.92 -2.46 13.84
N SER A 199 11.63 -1.87 12.88
CA SER A 199 12.40 -2.58 11.86
C SER A 199 13.40 -3.56 12.50
N GLN A 200 14.20 -3.10 13.46
CA GLN A 200 15.16 -3.94 14.19
C GLN A 200 14.48 -5.08 14.94
N MET A 201 13.37 -4.81 15.62
CA MET A 201 12.61 -5.83 16.33
C MET A 201 12.03 -6.90 15.38
N MET A 202 11.47 -6.49 14.21
CA MET A 202 10.96 -7.43 13.23
C MET A 202 12.07 -8.25 12.55
N VAL A 203 13.23 -7.65 12.31
CA VAL A 203 14.39 -8.35 11.72
C VAL A 203 14.95 -9.40 12.69
N SER A 204 14.94 -9.12 13.98
CA SER A 204 15.39 -10.04 15.03
C SER A 204 14.33 -11.07 15.45
N TRP A 205 13.08 -10.94 14.98
CA TRP A 205 11.98 -11.83 15.37
C TRP A 205 12.25 -13.28 14.96
N PRO A 206 12.18 -14.26 15.87
CA PRO A 206 12.54 -15.65 15.57
C PRO A 206 11.48 -16.41 14.77
N GLY A 207 10.22 -16.05 14.91
CA GLY A 207 9.08 -16.71 14.25
C GLY A 207 8.71 -16.08 12.89
N PRO A 208 7.62 -16.56 12.28
CA PRO A 208 7.09 -15.99 11.05
C PRO A 208 6.50 -14.59 11.30
N VAL A 209 6.72 -13.68 10.34
CA VAL A 209 6.15 -12.33 10.36
C VAL A 209 5.34 -12.11 9.09
N LEU A 210 4.06 -11.76 9.25
CA LEU A 210 3.16 -11.39 8.16
C LEU A 210 2.67 -9.95 8.41
N PHE A 211 2.91 -9.04 7.46
CA PHE A 211 2.58 -7.64 7.68
C PHE A 211 2.12 -6.93 6.41
N THR A 212 1.42 -5.81 6.59
CA THR A 212 1.10 -4.86 5.53
C THR A 212 1.70 -3.51 5.87
N THR A 213 2.13 -2.75 4.89
CA THR A 213 2.47 -1.33 5.04
C THR A 213 2.55 -0.65 3.68
N HIS A 214 2.41 0.67 3.67
CA HIS A 214 2.67 1.54 2.52
C HIS A 214 4.04 2.23 2.59
N ASP A 215 4.79 2.04 3.66
CA ASP A 215 6.17 2.55 3.80
C ASP A 215 7.15 1.67 3.00
N ARG A 216 7.54 2.16 1.83
CA ARG A 216 8.39 1.44 0.88
C ARG A 216 9.81 1.20 1.40
N ALA A 217 10.35 2.17 2.13
CA ALA A 217 11.68 2.04 2.73
C ALA A 217 11.65 0.95 3.82
N PHE A 218 10.58 0.91 4.62
CA PHE A 218 10.38 -0.13 5.61
C PHE A 218 10.22 -1.52 4.98
N ILE A 219 9.47 -1.63 3.87
CA ILE A 219 9.36 -2.89 3.13
C ILE A 219 10.73 -3.35 2.63
N ASP A 220 11.50 -2.45 2.01
CA ASP A 220 12.82 -2.77 1.44
C ASP A 220 13.84 -3.19 2.52
N GLU A 221 13.72 -2.64 3.72
CA GLU A 221 14.59 -2.94 4.88
C GLU A 221 14.20 -4.26 5.56
N VAL A 222 12.90 -4.52 5.76
CA VAL A 222 12.41 -5.59 6.63
C VAL A 222 12.01 -6.85 5.87
N ALA A 223 11.35 -6.71 4.70
CA ALA A 223 10.77 -7.85 4.01
C ALA A 223 11.82 -8.81 3.45
N THR A 224 11.59 -10.11 3.63
CA THR A 224 12.33 -11.19 2.96
C THR A 224 11.60 -11.70 1.72
N ALA A 225 10.29 -11.50 1.67
CA ALA A 225 9.45 -11.78 0.51
C ALA A 225 8.24 -10.84 0.49
N ILE A 226 7.73 -10.59 -0.70
CA ILE A 226 6.55 -9.76 -0.95
C ILE A 226 5.48 -10.62 -1.60
N VAL A 227 4.26 -10.51 -1.13
CA VAL A 227 3.07 -11.19 -1.66
C VAL A 227 2.11 -10.15 -2.20
N ASP A 228 1.86 -10.18 -3.51
CA ASP A 228 0.93 -9.27 -4.17
C ASP A 228 -0.43 -9.94 -4.38
N LEU A 229 -1.49 -9.29 -3.92
CA LEU A 229 -2.87 -9.70 -4.14
C LEU A 229 -3.42 -9.23 -5.51
N ASP A 230 -2.74 -8.29 -6.21
CA ASP A 230 -3.06 -7.93 -7.59
C ASP A 230 -2.36 -8.86 -8.57
N THR A 231 -2.89 -10.06 -8.71
CA THR A 231 -2.30 -11.11 -9.55
C THR A 231 -2.55 -10.95 -11.05
N ALA A 232 -3.32 -9.95 -11.47
CA ALA A 232 -3.77 -9.80 -12.87
C ALA A 232 -2.66 -9.84 -13.93
N PRO A 233 -1.49 -9.18 -13.76
CA PRO A 233 -0.41 -9.26 -14.75
C PRO A 233 0.18 -10.66 -14.87
N TRP A 234 0.45 -11.32 -13.75
CA TRP A 234 1.04 -12.66 -13.73
C TRP A 234 0.06 -13.76 -14.16
N GLN A 235 -1.22 -13.62 -13.76
CA GLN A 235 -2.31 -14.50 -14.24
C GLN A 235 -2.42 -14.46 -15.76
N ALA A 236 -2.31 -13.27 -16.37
CA ALA A 236 -2.33 -13.14 -17.83
C ALA A 236 -1.17 -13.88 -18.50
N LEU A 237 0.04 -13.78 -17.95
CA LEU A 237 1.22 -14.52 -18.46
C LEU A 237 1.05 -16.03 -18.28
N ALA A 238 0.54 -16.48 -17.14
CA ALA A 238 0.27 -17.88 -16.88
C ALA A 238 -0.80 -18.45 -17.84
N THR A 239 -1.89 -17.72 -18.07
CA THR A 239 -2.94 -18.10 -19.02
C THR A 239 -2.41 -18.22 -20.44
N ALA A 240 -1.56 -17.29 -20.87
CA ALA A 240 -0.92 -17.35 -22.18
C ALA A 240 0.05 -18.51 -22.33
N ALA A 241 0.63 -19.00 -21.21
CA ALA A 241 1.47 -20.18 -21.17
C ALA A 241 0.66 -21.50 -21.07
N GLY A 242 -0.68 -21.43 -21.10
CA GLY A 242 -1.56 -22.59 -21.01
C GLY A 242 -1.99 -22.99 -19.59
N ASN A 243 -1.63 -22.19 -18.57
CA ASN A 243 -2.04 -22.40 -17.18
C ASN A 243 -3.30 -21.57 -16.90
N SER A 244 -4.48 -22.19 -16.99
CA SER A 244 -5.78 -21.52 -16.81
C SER A 244 -6.29 -21.47 -15.38
N GLY A 245 -5.59 -22.06 -14.41
CA GLY A 245 -5.98 -22.04 -12.99
C GLY A 245 -5.91 -20.63 -12.38
N PRO A 246 -6.82 -20.28 -11.44
CA PRO A 246 -6.77 -18.99 -10.77
C PRO A 246 -5.52 -18.88 -9.88
N MET A 247 -4.80 -17.78 -10.03
CA MET A 247 -3.65 -17.41 -9.20
C MET A 247 -4.16 -16.56 -8.05
N GLY A 248 -4.13 -17.09 -6.83
CA GLY A 248 -4.60 -16.37 -5.65
C GLY A 248 -3.66 -15.25 -5.20
N VAL A 249 -2.34 -15.51 -5.25
CA VAL A 249 -1.29 -14.57 -4.88
C VAL A 249 -0.09 -14.70 -5.82
N TYR A 250 0.65 -13.62 -5.97
CA TYR A 250 1.99 -13.66 -6.55
C TYR A 250 3.02 -13.44 -5.44
N ARG A 251 4.06 -14.26 -5.39
CA ARG A 251 5.14 -14.14 -4.41
C ARG A 251 6.45 -13.82 -5.10
N CYS A 252 7.05 -12.72 -4.71
CA CYS A 252 8.41 -12.32 -5.07
C CYS A 252 9.33 -12.55 -3.86
N SER A 253 10.44 -13.24 -4.06
CA SER A 253 11.50 -13.38 -3.06
C SER A 253 12.53 -12.28 -3.29
N GLY A 254 12.75 -11.41 -2.32
CA GLY A 254 13.67 -10.29 -2.43
C GLY A 254 13.12 -9.02 -1.78
N ARG A 255 13.78 -7.90 -2.09
CA ARG A 255 13.44 -6.59 -1.57
C ARG A 255 12.34 -5.91 -2.39
N TYR A 256 11.86 -4.79 -1.91
CA TYR A 256 10.84 -4.00 -2.59
C TYR A 256 11.28 -3.54 -3.99
N SER A 257 12.54 -3.14 -4.13
CA SER A 257 13.14 -2.77 -5.42
C SER A 257 13.10 -3.90 -6.45
N ASP A 258 13.35 -5.14 -6.03
CA ASP A 258 13.28 -6.32 -6.91
C ASP A 258 11.83 -6.58 -7.36
N TYR A 259 10.90 -6.52 -6.42
CA TYR A 259 9.46 -6.65 -6.68
C TYR A 259 8.96 -5.60 -7.68
N LEU A 260 9.40 -4.33 -7.56
CA LEU A 260 9.02 -3.28 -8.51
C LEU A 260 9.46 -3.61 -9.93
N ALA A 261 10.70 -4.07 -10.10
CA ALA A 261 11.23 -4.46 -11.41
C ALA A 261 10.43 -5.63 -12.03
N GLU A 262 10.12 -6.66 -11.23
CA GLU A 262 9.32 -7.80 -11.66
C GLU A 262 7.89 -7.38 -12.03
N LYS A 263 7.25 -6.54 -11.22
CA LYS A 263 5.88 -6.04 -11.46
C LYS A 263 5.81 -5.18 -12.72
N ALA A 264 6.77 -4.29 -12.92
CA ALA A 264 6.86 -3.47 -14.13
C ALA A 264 7.03 -4.34 -15.39
N HIS A 265 7.89 -5.35 -15.31
CA HIS A 265 8.08 -6.32 -16.40
C HIS A 265 6.79 -7.11 -16.70
N ALA A 266 6.12 -7.64 -15.68
CA ALA A 266 4.88 -8.39 -15.82
C ALA A 266 3.77 -7.53 -16.45
N ARG A 267 3.62 -6.28 -16.00
CA ARG A 267 2.65 -5.31 -16.56
C ARG A 267 2.94 -4.97 -18.02
N SER A 268 4.19 -4.72 -18.36
CA SER A 268 4.62 -4.46 -19.75
C SER A 268 4.33 -5.66 -20.65
N SER A 269 4.68 -6.86 -20.19
CA SER A 269 4.45 -8.11 -20.90
C SER A 269 2.95 -8.40 -21.09
N HIS A 270 2.13 -8.19 -20.07
CA HIS A 270 0.67 -8.32 -20.14
C HIS A 270 0.07 -7.37 -21.18
N ARG A 271 0.46 -6.09 -21.20
CA ARG A 271 0.01 -5.11 -22.20
C ARG A 271 0.37 -5.54 -23.62
N SER A 272 1.61 -5.93 -23.84
CA SER A 272 2.11 -6.37 -25.14
C SER A 272 1.41 -7.64 -25.62
N LEU A 273 1.11 -8.57 -24.71
CA LEU A 273 0.40 -9.80 -25.00
C LEU A 273 -1.05 -9.52 -25.40
N HIS A 274 -1.78 -8.73 -24.60
CA HIS A 274 -3.15 -8.34 -24.88
C HIS A 274 -3.25 -7.62 -26.24
N GLN A 275 -2.34 -6.68 -26.52
CA GLN A 275 -2.32 -5.96 -27.79
C GLN A 275 -2.12 -6.93 -28.97
N ARG A 276 -1.15 -7.85 -28.88
CA ARG A 276 -0.91 -8.87 -29.93
C ARG A 276 -2.12 -9.78 -30.15
N GLN A 277 -2.78 -10.24 -29.10
CA GLN A 277 -3.98 -11.06 -29.19
C GLN A 277 -5.13 -10.29 -29.84
N GLN A 278 -5.35 -9.02 -29.50
CA GLN A 278 -6.36 -8.17 -30.12
C GLN A 278 -6.07 -7.93 -31.61
N GLU A 279 -4.82 -7.69 -31.99
CA GLU A 279 -4.44 -7.55 -33.41
C GLU A 279 -4.65 -8.85 -34.18
N GLN A 280 -4.28 -9.99 -33.62
CA GLN A 280 -4.50 -11.31 -34.22
C GLN A 280 -6.00 -11.60 -34.40
N ARG A 281 -6.82 -11.33 -33.39
CA ARG A 281 -8.27 -11.45 -33.44
C ARG A 281 -8.88 -10.58 -34.54
N ARG A 282 -8.42 -9.31 -34.63
CA ARG A 282 -8.86 -8.41 -35.72
C ARG A 282 -8.46 -8.90 -37.11
N LYS A 283 -7.25 -9.45 -37.27
CA LYS A 283 -6.78 -10.03 -38.53
C LYS A 283 -7.63 -11.23 -38.93
N LEU A 284 -7.87 -12.17 -38.03
CA LEU A 284 -8.71 -13.35 -38.28
C LEU A 284 -10.16 -12.98 -38.61
N ALA A 285 -10.73 -12.02 -37.88
CA ALA A 285 -12.08 -11.54 -38.14
C ALA A 285 -12.21 -10.85 -39.50
N ARG A 286 -11.19 -10.09 -39.95
CA ARG A 286 -11.15 -9.51 -41.29
C ARG A 286 -11.04 -10.61 -42.35
N HIS A 287 -10.11 -11.53 -42.21
CA HIS A 287 -9.90 -12.64 -43.14
C HIS A 287 -11.18 -13.50 -43.30
N ARG A 288 -11.89 -13.75 -42.22
CA ARG A 288 -13.20 -14.44 -42.24
C ARG A 288 -14.24 -13.68 -43.06
N ARG A 289 -14.39 -12.35 -42.86
CA ARG A 289 -15.31 -11.49 -43.63
C ARG A 289 -14.94 -11.47 -45.12
N ASP A 290 -13.66 -11.33 -45.42
CA ASP A 290 -13.20 -11.33 -46.82
C ASP A 290 -13.45 -12.68 -47.48
N SER A 291 -13.34 -13.79 -46.78
CA SER A 291 -13.67 -15.13 -47.25
C SER A 291 -15.18 -15.32 -47.51
N GLU A 292 -16.06 -14.67 -46.76
CA GLU A 292 -17.51 -14.62 -47.03
C GLU A 292 -17.83 -13.87 -48.33
N ILE A 293 -17.21 -12.70 -48.52
CA ILE A 293 -17.46 -11.85 -49.71
C ILE A 293 -16.98 -12.54 -50.99
N VAL A 294 -15.85 -13.24 -50.96
CA VAL A 294 -15.30 -13.97 -52.09
C VAL A 294 -16.22 -15.14 -52.50
N GLY A 295 -16.85 -15.83 -51.54
CA GLY A 295 -17.85 -16.86 -51.81
C GLY A 295 -19.09 -16.36 -52.55
N HIS A 296 -19.45 -15.09 -52.40
CA HIS A 296 -20.61 -14.46 -53.05
C HIS A 296 -20.28 -13.74 -54.38
N ARG A 297 -19.01 -13.39 -54.63
CA ARG A 297 -18.57 -12.66 -55.83
C ARG A 297 -18.06 -13.53 -56.99
N GLY A 298 -18.16 -14.83 -56.90
CA GLY A 298 -17.82 -15.76 -57.98
C GLY A 298 -18.75 -15.63 -59.18
N ALA A 299 -18.85 -14.43 -59.76
CA ALA A 299 -19.51 -14.23 -61.07
C ALA A 299 -18.65 -14.88 -62.13
N ALA A 300 -19.10 -16.00 -62.64
CA ALA A 300 -18.51 -16.69 -63.81
C ALA A 300 -18.53 -15.81 -65.06
N PRO A 301 -17.52 -15.90 -65.92
CA PRO A 301 -17.53 -15.23 -67.22
C PRO A 301 -18.84 -15.54 -68.02
N ARG A 302 -19.34 -14.54 -68.72
CA ARG A 302 -20.65 -14.61 -69.40
C ARG A 302 -20.76 -15.67 -70.53
N THR A 303 -19.67 -16.36 -70.81
CA THR A 303 -19.54 -17.30 -71.96
C THR A 303 -19.45 -18.78 -71.58
N GLU A 304 -19.53 -19.16 -70.29
CA GLU A 304 -19.39 -20.56 -69.89
C GLU A 304 -20.70 -21.31 -69.71
N ILE A 305 -20.65 -22.64 -70.00
CA ILE A 305 -21.77 -23.59 -69.90
C ILE A 305 -22.24 -23.69 -68.44
N ARG A 306 -23.57 -23.79 -68.23
CA ARG A 306 -24.22 -23.81 -66.90
C ARG A 306 -23.60 -24.82 -65.89
N MET A 307 -23.11 -25.97 -66.39
CA MET A 307 -22.42 -27.00 -65.58
C MET A 307 -21.07 -26.53 -65.06
N ALA A 308 -20.26 -25.88 -65.87
CA ALA A 308 -18.96 -25.34 -65.49
C ALA A 308 -19.12 -24.26 -64.43
N ARG A 309 -20.11 -23.38 -64.52
CA ARG A 309 -20.44 -22.36 -63.51
C ARG A 309 -20.77 -22.98 -62.18
N LYS A 310 -21.55 -24.05 -62.11
CA LYS A 310 -21.90 -24.75 -60.89
C LYS A 310 -20.63 -25.38 -60.26
N PHE A 311 -19.79 -26.01 -61.07
CA PHE A 311 -18.53 -26.62 -60.59
C PHE A 311 -17.57 -25.60 -59.98
N TYR A 312 -17.37 -24.44 -60.61
CA TYR A 312 -16.52 -23.38 -60.09
C TYR A 312 -17.12 -22.73 -58.85
N ALA A 313 -18.43 -22.52 -58.79
CA ALA A 313 -19.13 -22.01 -57.60
C ALA A 313 -19.01 -22.97 -56.42
N ASP A 314 -19.24 -24.28 -56.62
CA ASP A 314 -19.11 -25.31 -55.59
C ASP A 314 -17.65 -25.43 -55.10
N ARG A 315 -16.67 -25.31 -56.02
CA ARG A 315 -15.24 -25.32 -55.64
C ARG A 315 -14.88 -24.07 -54.85
N ALA A 316 -15.31 -22.89 -55.25
CA ALA A 316 -15.08 -21.63 -54.53
C ALA A 316 -15.72 -21.67 -53.13
N GLN A 317 -16.94 -22.21 -53.04
CA GLN A 317 -17.63 -22.38 -51.77
C GLN A 317 -16.92 -23.36 -50.82
N ARG A 318 -16.44 -24.50 -51.33
CA ARG A 318 -15.65 -25.45 -50.53
C ARG A 318 -14.35 -24.84 -50.01
N VAL A 319 -13.67 -24.03 -50.82
CA VAL A 319 -12.44 -23.33 -50.42
C VAL A 319 -12.78 -22.27 -49.38
N SER A 320 -13.84 -21.51 -49.56
CA SER A 320 -14.30 -20.51 -48.57
C SER A 320 -14.67 -21.17 -47.24
N THR A 321 -15.49 -22.25 -47.29
CA THR A 321 -15.88 -22.99 -46.08
C THR A 321 -14.65 -23.55 -45.33
N ARG A 322 -13.67 -24.14 -46.04
CA ARG A 322 -12.44 -24.63 -45.39
C ARG A 322 -11.64 -23.51 -44.74
N ARG A 323 -11.54 -22.33 -45.35
CA ARG A 323 -10.88 -21.16 -44.78
C ARG A 323 -11.61 -20.68 -43.54
N GLN A 324 -12.91 -20.53 -43.58
CA GLN A 324 -13.74 -20.15 -42.44
C GLN A 324 -13.59 -21.13 -41.28
N THR A 325 -13.69 -22.45 -41.53
CA THR A 325 -13.50 -23.47 -40.48
C THR A 325 -12.10 -23.39 -39.84
N ARG A 326 -11.08 -23.07 -40.65
CA ARG A 326 -9.72 -22.86 -40.12
C ARG A 326 -9.64 -21.61 -39.27
N ASP A 327 -10.20 -20.49 -39.71
CA ASP A 327 -10.21 -19.24 -38.99
C ASP A 327 -11.03 -19.36 -37.68
N ASP A 328 -12.17 -20.07 -37.73
CA ASP A 328 -12.99 -20.35 -36.54
C ASP A 328 -12.21 -21.16 -35.48
N ARG A 329 -11.51 -22.23 -35.90
CA ARG A 329 -10.65 -23.00 -34.98
C ARG A 329 -9.52 -22.16 -34.40
N GLN A 330 -8.94 -21.23 -35.18
CA GLN A 330 -7.91 -20.33 -34.69
C GLN A 330 -8.48 -19.27 -33.73
N LEU A 331 -9.70 -18.81 -33.94
CA LEU A 331 -10.41 -17.90 -33.02
C LEU A 331 -10.78 -18.62 -31.71
N GLU A 332 -11.24 -19.87 -31.79
CA GLU A 332 -11.52 -20.71 -30.62
C GLU A 332 -10.23 -20.95 -29.79
N ALA A 333 -9.15 -21.37 -30.45
CA ALA A 333 -7.86 -21.56 -29.78
C ALA A 333 -7.31 -20.26 -29.16
N LEU A 334 -7.54 -19.11 -29.83
CA LEU A 334 -7.16 -17.82 -29.28
C LEU A 334 -8.02 -17.44 -28.07
N ALA A 335 -9.32 -17.78 -28.09
CA ALA A 335 -10.23 -17.50 -26.97
C ALA A 335 -9.87 -18.28 -25.70
N GLU A 336 -9.34 -19.51 -25.82
CA GLU A 336 -8.89 -20.32 -24.68
C GLU A 336 -7.71 -19.69 -23.92
N ILE A 337 -6.84 -18.97 -24.63
CA ILE A 337 -5.65 -18.31 -24.07
C ILE A 337 -5.79 -16.78 -24.02
N GLU A 338 -7.01 -16.24 -24.28
CA GLU A 338 -7.25 -14.79 -24.31
C GLU A 338 -7.08 -14.21 -22.91
N VAL A 339 -6.16 -13.25 -22.80
CA VAL A 339 -5.89 -12.59 -21.55
C VAL A 339 -6.87 -11.45 -21.30
N ARG A 340 -7.27 -11.25 -20.05
CA ARG A 340 -8.12 -10.13 -19.68
C ARG A 340 -7.44 -8.81 -20.03
N ARG A 341 -8.26 -7.80 -20.34
CA ARG A 341 -7.75 -6.45 -20.58
C ARG A 341 -6.94 -5.97 -19.36
N PRO A 342 -5.70 -5.47 -19.56
CA PRO A 342 -4.94 -4.87 -18.49
C PRO A 342 -5.75 -3.79 -17.77
N ARG A 343 -5.72 -3.79 -16.45
CA ARG A 343 -6.37 -2.73 -15.65
C ARG A 343 -5.72 -1.38 -16.01
N SER A 344 -6.52 -0.40 -16.35
CA SER A 344 -6.08 0.96 -16.64
C SER A 344 -6.24 1.86 -15.41
N TYR A 345 -5.81 1.37 -14.24
CA TYR A 345 -5.85 2.17 -13.00
C TYR A 345 -4.61 3.05 -12.83
N GLU A 346 -3.94 3.32 -13.92
CA GLU A 346 -2.80 4.22 -13.90
C GLU A 346 -3.29 5.61 -13.54
N LEU A 347 -2.75 6.16 -12.46
CA LEU A 347 -2.89 7.57 -12.10
C LEU A 347 -2.17 8.37 -13.20
N GLN A 348 -2.86 8.68 -14.29
CA GLN A 348 -2.35 9.52 -15.36
C GLN A 348 -2.69 10.97 -15.01
N LEU A 349 -1.90 11.56 -14.13
CA LEU A 349 -2.01 12.99 -13.89
C LEU A 349 -1.52 13.71 -15.15
N GLY A 350 -2.46 14.14 -15.98
CA GLY A 350 -2.19 15.02 -17.11
C GLY A 350 -1.85 16.43 -16.63
N LEU A 351 -0.73 16.58 -15.91
CA LEU A 351 -0.23 17.88 -15.51
C LEU A 351 0.09 18.68 -16.79
N THR A 352 -0.65 19.75 -17.01
CA THR A 352 -0.44 20.64 -18.15
C THR A 352 0.95 21.28 -18.03
N GLU A 353 1.72 21.27 -19.10
CA GLU A 353 2.99 22.00 -19.14
C GLU A 353 2.73 23.50 -19.03
N PRO A 354 3.30 24.19 -18.03
CA PRO A 354 3.13 25.63 -17.90
C PRO A 354 3.84 26.34 -19.05
N ALA A 355 3.34 27.55 -19.37
CA ALA A 355 3.99 28.39 -20.37
C ALA A 355 5.47 28.63 -19.99
N PRO A 356 6.40 28.59 -20.93
CA PRO A 356 7.82 28.77 -20.64
C PRO A 356 8.07 30.17 -20.07
N ARG A 357 8.44 30.24 -18.81
CA ARG A 357 8.83 31.47 -18.10
C ARG A 357 10.25 31.32 -17.57
N ARG A 358 10.94 32.44 -17.36
CA ARG A 358 12.23 32.47 -16.69
C ARG A 358 12.16 33.38 -15.48
N GLY A 359 12.97 33.10 -14.49
CA GLY A 359 13.06 33.89 -13.26
C GLY A 359 12.71 33.12 -11.99
N MET A 360 12.41 33.87 -10.97
CA MET A 360 12.12 33.33 -9.63
C MET A 360 10.62 33.00 -9.51
N ALA A 361 10.32 31.77 -9.16
CA ALA A 361 8.95 31.33 -8.88
C ALA A 361 8.55 31.60 -7.42
N VAL A 362 9.48 31.33 -6.49
CA VAL A 362 9.27 31.55 -5.05
C VAL A 362 10.48 32.24 -4.44
N SER A 363 10.23 33.25 -3.61
CA SER A 363 11.27 33.86 -2.77
C SER A 363 10.77 34.00 -1.34
N ALA A 364 11.46 33.40 -0.42
CA ALA A 364 11.27 33.57 1.03
C ALA A 364 12.51 34.27 1.62
N ARG A 365 12.28 35.31 2.42
CA ARG A 365 13.33 36.06 3.10
C ARG A 365 13.02 36.09 4.60
N SER A 366 13.79 35.32 5.36
CA SER A 366 13.63 35.17 6.82
C SER A 366 12.17 34.95 7.23
N ALA A 367 11.42 34.20 6.40
CA ALA A 367 10.01 33.90 6.67
C ALA A 367 9.90 33.04 7.93
N ALA A 368 9.22 33.54 8.95
CA ALA A 368 9.12 32.87 10.24
C ALA A 368 7.71 33.04 10.84
N VAL A 369 7.30 32.03 11.60
CA VAL A 369 6.04 32.05 12.39
C VAL A 369 6.38 31.63 13.80
N PRO A 370 6.18 32.48 14.82
CA PRO A 370 6.55 32.20 16.20
C PRO A 370 5.98 30.86 16.69
N GLY A 371 6.82 30.02 17.26
CA GLY A 371 6.44 28.72 17.79
C GLY A 371 6.07 27.65 16.74
N ARG A 372 6.13 27.97 15.42
CA ARG A 372 5.73 27.04 14.34
C ARG A 372 6.74 26.90 13.22
N LEU A 373 7.44 27.96 12.85
CA LEU A 373 8.41 27.98 11.75
C LEU A 373 9.60 28.87 12.12
N ALA A 374 10.78 28.28 12.20
CA ALA A 374 12.03 29.05 12.34
C ALA A 374 12.29 29.88 11.07
N PRO A 375 13.10 30.99 11.15
CA PRO A 375 13.38 31.82 9.99
C PRO A 375 13.93 31.03 8.81
N VAL A 376 13.23 31.07 7.67
CA VAL A 376 13.61 30.37 6.43
C VAL A 376 13.90 31.37 5.34
N THR A 377 15.04 31.19 4.65
CA THR A 377 15.40 31.95 3.46
C THR A 377 15.67 30.96 2.32
N VAL A 378 14.86 31.03 1.28
CA VAL A 378 14.98 30.12 0.12
C VAL A 378 14.44 30.81 -1.15
N ASP A 379 15.13 30.62 -2.26
CA ASP A 379 14.71 30.98 -3.61
C ASP A 379 14.49 29.71 -4.42
N VAL A 380 13.39 29.67 -5.17
CA VAL A 380 13.06 28.56 -6.09
C VAL A 380 12.84 29.16 -7.47
N MET A 381 13.58 28.67 -8.45
CA MET A 381 13.47 29.12 -9.84
C MET A 381 12.29 28.44 -10.53
N VAL A 382 11.79 29.06 -11.59
CA VAL A 382 10.74 28.46 -12.44
C VAL A 382 11.23 27.14 -12.99
N GLY A 383 10.42 26.07 -12.84
CA GLY A 383 10.76 24.70 -13.25
C GLY A 383 11.66 23.94 -12.26
N GLU A 384 12.02 24.55 -11.13
CA GLU A 384 12.80 23.86 -10.09
C GLU A 384 11.88 22.99 -9.21
N HIS A 385 12.37 21.81 -8.81
CA HIS A 385 11.70 20.91 -7.88
C HIS A 385 12.40 20.96 -6.53
N LEU A 386 11.66 21.35 -5.48
CA LEU A 386 12.15 21.49 -4.12
C LEU A 386 11.43 20.50 -3.18
N LEU A 387 12.22 19.69 -2.46
CA LEU A 387 11.72 18.86 -1.36
C LEU A 387 12.03 19.52 -0.02
N VAL A 388 11.01 19.73 0.78
CA VAL A 388 11.11 20.26 2.15
C VAL A 388 11.06 19.11 3.13
N THR A 389 12.13 18.91 3.90
CA THR A 389 12.26 17.86 4.90
C THR A 389 12.45 18.48 6.30
N GLY A 390 12.30 17.68 7.34
CA GLY A 390 12.51 18.09 8.73
C GLY A 390 11.67 17.26 9.70
N VAL A 391 11.98 17.33 10.97
CA VAL A 391 11.26 16.62 12.04
C VAL A 391 9.80 17.05 12.13
N ASN A 392 8.96 16.24 12.77
CA ASN A 392 7.58 16.62 13.03
C ASN A 392 7.54 17.87 13.91
N GLY A 393 6.73 18.87 13.50
CA GLY A 393 6.67 20.17 14.16
C GLY A 393 7.70 21.22 13.68
N SER A 394 8.61 20.89 12.75
CA SER A 394 9.60 21.84 12.21
C SER A 394 9.03 22.97 11.34
N GLY A 395 7.70 22.96 11.08
CA GLY A 395 7.01 24.03 10.33
C GLY A 395 6.84 23.76 8.84
N LYS A 396 7.02 22.52 8.34
CA LYS A 396 6.82 22.16 6.93
C LYS A 396 5.46 22.61 6.41
N SER A 397 4.39 22.12 7.03
CA SER A 397 3.00 22.47 6.63
C SER A 397 2.69 23.97 6.79
N THR A 398 3.31 24.64 7.78
CA THR A 398 3.18 26.09 7.96
C THR A 398 3.79 26.85 6.77
N LEU A 399 4.99 26.47 6.34
CA LEU A 399 5.66 27.03 5.16
C LEU A 399 4.83 26.79 3.90
N LEU A 400 4.35 25.55 3.67
CA LEU A 400 3.57 25.19 2.49
C LEU A 400 2.20 25.89 2.48
N THR A 401 1.56 26.05 3.64
CA THR A 401 0.30 26.83 3.76
C THR A 401 0.53 28.29 3.38
N TRP A 402 1.63 28.91 3.83
CA TRP A 402 1.99 30.29 3.47
C TRP A 402 2.20 30.41 1.97
N LEU A 403 2.92 29.48 1.35
CA LEU A 403 3.10 29.41 -0.11
C LEU A 403 1.75 29.27 -0.85
N GLY A 404 0.93 28.32 -0.43
CA GLY A 404 -0.34 28.01 -1.08
C GLY A 404 -1.37 29.13 -0.98
N ARG A 405 -1.50 29.76 0.19
CA ARG A 405 -2.44 30.86 0.44
C ARG A 405 -1.90 32.22 0.04
N ARG A 406 -0.59 32.36 -0.23
CA ARG A 406 0.09 33.63 -0.52
C ARG A 406 -0.09 34.71 0.55
N SER A 407 -0.46 34.32 1.73
CA SER A 407 -0.68 35.21 2.88
C SER A 407 -0.03 34.60 4.11
N ALA A 408 0.48 35.46 4.97
CA ALA A 408 1.09 35.05 6.24
C ALA A 408 0.07 34.27 7.08
N PRO A 409 0.47 33.14 7.72
CA PRO A 409 -0.43 32.30 8.50
C PRO A 409 -1.01 32.99 9.74
N THR A 410 -0.25 33.90 10.33
CA THR A 410 -0.64 34.68 11.53
C THR A 410 -0.15 36.10 11.43
N GLU A 411 -0.75 37.01 12.19
CA GLU A 411 -0.34 38.43 12.25
C GLU A 411 1.08 38.62 12.80
N ASP A 412 1.53 37.72 13.68
CA ASP A 412 2.88 37.71 14.25
C ASP A 412 3.95 37.11 13.32
N SER A 413 3.58 36.75 12.10
CA SER A 413 4.54 36.22 11.12
C SER A 413 5.53 37.31 10.73
N SER A 414 6.81 36.96 10.56
CA SER A 414 7.87 37.87 10.18
C SER A 414 8.56 37.45 8.88
N GLY A 415 9.31 38.39 8.27
CA GLY A 415 9.93 38.17 6.97
C GLY A 415 8.95 38.35 5.81
N SER A 416 9.32 37.86 4.64
CA SER A 416 8.48 37.94 3.45
C SER A 416 8.52 36.64 2.66
N LEU A 417 7.39 36.30 2.04
CA LEU A 417 7.28 35.18 1.13
C LEU A 417 6.45 35.61 -0.07
N THR A 418 7.03 35.47 -1.25
CA THR A 418 6.39 35.86 -2.53
C THR A 418 6.37 34.67 -3.47
N VAL A 419 5.26 34.52 -4.20
CA VAL A 419 5.10 33.47 -5.22
C VAL A 419 4.64 34.12 -6.52
N SER A 420 5.34 33.84 -7.61
CA SER A 420 5.01 34.32 -8.96
C SER A 420 4.25 33.25 -9.74
N GLY A 421 3.24 33.68 -10.50
CA GLY A 421 2.43 32.76 -11.31
C GLY A 421 1.25 32.14 -10.59
N SER A 422 0.52 31.23 -11.23
CA SER A 422 -0.60 30.50 -10.64
C SER A 422 -0.11 29.41 -9.69
N VAL A 423 -0.72 29.34 -8.49
CA VAL A 423 -0.37 28.34 -7.47
C VAL A 423 -1.55 27.43 -7.22
N PHE A 424 -1.30 26.14 -7.15
CA PHE A 424 -2.25 25.20 -6.56
C PHE A 424 -1.59 24.51 -5.36
N TRP A 425 -2.29 24.45 -4.25
CA TRP A 425 -1.81 23.85 -3.02
C TRP A 425 -2.67 22.65 -2.64
N ILE A 426 -2.04 21.51 -2.42
CA ILE A 426 -2.67 20.30 -1.92
C ILE A 426 -2.24 20.14 -0.44
N PRO A 427 -3.17 20.33 0.52
CA PRO A 427 -2.90 20.20 1.94
C PRO A 427 -2.67 18.72 2.32
N GLN A 428 -2.11 18.51 3.53
CA GLN A 428 -1.89 17.17 4.07
C GLN A 428 -3.20 16.41 4.35
N HIS A 429 -4.25 17.14 4.79
CA HIS A 429 -5.55 16.54 5.08
C HIS A 429 -6.31 16.16 3.81
N LEU A 430 -7.28 15.26 3.96
CA LEU A 430 -8.24 14.94 2.91
C LEU A 430 -9.08 16.19 2.54
N PRO A 431 -9.67 16.24 1.32
CA PRO A 431 -10.35 17.43 0.85
C PRO A 431 -11.51 17.81 1.77
N VAL A 432 -11.62 19.10 2.04
CA VAL A 432 -12.77 19.70 2.73
C VAL A 432 -13.31 20.85 1.90
N LEU A 433 -14.57 21.22 2.15
CA LEU A 433 -15.19 22.35 1.49
C LEU A 433 -14.37 23.63 1.73
N GLY A 434 -14.04 24.35 0.65
CA GLY A 434 -13.22 25.56 0.68
C GLY A 434 -11.72 25.33 0.46
N ASP A 435 -11.26 24.11 0.35
CA ASP A 435 -9.90 23.79 -0.12
C ASP A 435 -9.73 24.20 -1.59
N PRO A 436 -8.49 24.38 -2.07
CA PRO A 436 -8.23 24.72 -3.47
C PRO A 436 -8.90 23.74 -4.44
N GLY A 437 -9.80 24.28 -5.29
CA GLY A 437 -10.57 23.51 -6.27
C GLY A 437 -11.75 22.72 -5.71
N VAL A 438 -12.07 22.84 -4.42
CA VAL A 438 -13.19 22.18 -3.76
C VAL A 438 -14.24 23.23 -3.37
N ASP A 439 -15.07 23.62 -4.32
CA ASP A 439 -16.27 24.41 -4.11
C ASP A 439 -17.48 23.52 -3.75
N GLU A 440 -18.65 24.12 -3.54
CA GLU A 440 -19.87 23.39 -3.18
C GLU A 440 -20.31 22.41 -4.28
N ASP A 441 -20.15 22.79 -5.55
CA ASP A 441 -20.51 21.96 -6.69
C ASP A 441 -19.62 20.70 -6.75
N VAL A 442 -18.32 20.84 -6.52
CA VAL A 442 -17.37 19.73 -6.45
C VAL A 442 -17.60 18.86 -5.22
N TRP A 443 -17.88 19.49 -4.09
CA TRP A 443 -18.08 18.76 -2.83
C TRP A 443 -19.28 17.82 -2.89
N VAL A 444 -20.41 18.30 -3.45
CA VAL A 444 -21.68 17.55 -3.53
C VAL A 444 -21.83 16.79 -4.85
N GLY A 445 -21.45 17.41 -5.98
CA GLY A 445 -21.64 16.85 -7.34
C GLY A 445 -20.48 15.98 -7.84
N GLY A 446 -19.35 15.98 -7.13
CA GLY A 446 -18.14 15.28 -7.55
C GLY A 446 -17.27 16.09 -8.52
N ILE A 447 -16.14 15.50 -8.94
CA ILE A 447 -15.15 16.22 -9.76
C ILE A 447 -15.41 16.17 -11.27
N GLY A 448 -16.42 15.43 -11.72
CA GLY A 448 -16.77 15.27 -13.13
C GLY A 448 -15.64 14.70 -13.97
N ASP A 449 -15.52 15.16 -15.21
CA ASP A 449 -14.50 14.76 -16.20
C ASP A 449 -13.06 15.13 -15.78
N ARG A 450 -12.89 16.06 -14.82
CA ARG A 450 -11.59 16.35 -14.19
C ARG A 450 -10.98 15.11 -13.53
N GLY A 451 -11.81 14.10 -13.19
CA GLY A 451 -11.36 12.80 -12.69
C GLY A 451 -10.69 11.88 -13.71
N GLN A 452 -10.64 12.28 -14.98
CA GLN A 452 -10.04 11.47 -16.03
C GLN A 452 -8.56 11.19 -15.73
N GLY A 453 -8.19 9.90 -15.81
CA GLY A 453 -6.82 9.46 -15.50
C GLY A 453 -6.51 9.29 -14.01
N ALA A 454 -7.31 9.83 -13.10
CA ALA A 454 -7.09 9.73 -11.65
C ALA A 454 -8.12 8.84 -10.94
N LEU A 455 -9.39 8.92 -11.34
CA LEU A 455 -10.50 8.17 -10.78
C LEU A 455 -11.23 7.33 -11.84
N HIS A 456 -11.83 6.23 -11.37
CA HIS A 456 -12.71 5.45 -12.22
C HIS A 456 -13.97 6.28 -12.60
N PRO A 457 -14.47 6.25 -13.85
CA PRO A 457 -15.61 7.06 -14.30
C PRO A 457 -16.87 6.97 -13.44
N ARG A 458 -17.11 5.82 -12.80
CA ARG A 458 -18.25 5.61 -11.89
C ARG A 458 -18.19 6.50 -10.63
N LEU A 459 -17.01 7.05 -10.31
CA LEU A 459 -16.78 7.87 -9.12
C LEU A 459 -16.80 9.37 -9.42
N TRP A 460 -16.80 9.78 -10.69
CA TRP A 460 -16.67 11.18 -11.08
C TRP A 460 -17.78 12.10 -10.55
N ASN A 461 -19.00 11.57 -10.49
CA ASN A 461 -20.20 12.32 -10.07
C ASN A 461 -20.67 11.89 -8.66
N ARG A 462 -19.79 11.33 -7.85
CA ARG A 462 -20.08 11.04 -6.44
C ARG A 462 -19.58 12.18 -5.55
N PRO A 463 -20.32 12.54 -4.49
CA PRO A 463 -19.84 13.47 -3.48
C PRO A 463 -18.44 13.08 -2.99
N LEU A 464 -17.56 14.08 -2.80
CA LEU A 464 -16.19 13.80 -2.33
C LEU A 464 -16.18 13.10 -0.97
N SER A 465 -17.10 13.45 -0.09
CA SER A 465 -17.24 12.85 1.24
C SER A 465 -17.60 11.36 1.25
N GLU A 466 -18.18 10.85 0.16
CA GLU A 466 -18.56 9.45 0.01
C GLU A 466 -17.43 8.59 -0.60
N LEU A 467 -16.36 9.22 -1.07
CA LEU A 467 -15.22 8.52 -1.61
C LEU A 467 -14.34 7.97 -0.48
N SER A 468 -13.68 6.82 -0.73
CA SER A 468 -12.62 6.35 0.17
C SER A 468 -11.46 7.34 0.22
N ASP A 469 -10.71 7.37 1.33
CA ASP A 469 -9.59 8.28 1.56
C ASP A 469 -8.61 8.35 0.38
N GLY A 470 -8.23 7.18 -0.16
CA GLY A 470 -7.36 7.11 -1.33
C GLY A 470 -7.98 7.73 -2.58
N ASN A 471 -9.30 7.58 -2.80
CA ASN A 471 -9.98 8.21 -3.92
C ASN A 471 -10.18 9.71 -3.69
N GLN A 472 -10.38 10.15 -2.46
CA GLN A 472 -10.40 11.58 -2.12
C GLN A 472 -9.03 12.23 -2.41
N ARG A 473 -7.93 11.58 -2.05
CA ARG A 473 -6.57 12.05 -2.37
C ARG A 473 -6.31 12.09 -3.87
N ARG A 474 -6.74 11.07 -4.61
CA ARG A 474 -6.68 11.05 -6.08
C ARG A 474 -7.53 12.17 -6.69
N ALA A 475 -8.69 12.51 -6.11
CA ALA A 475 -9.51 13.63 -6.54
C ALA A 475 -8.79 14.98 -6.36
N GLN A 476 -8.13 15.22 -5.22
CA GLN A 476 -7.31 16.42 -5.00
C GLN A 476 -6.21 16.56 -6.06
N LEU A 477 -5.51 15.46 -6.37
CA LEU A 477 -4.48 15.45 -7.40
C LEU A 477 -5.05 15.72 -8.80
N ALA A 478 -6.24 15.19 -9.11
CA ALA A 478 -6.94 15.45 -10.37
C ALA A 478 -7.36 16.91 -10.51
N LEU A 479 -7.87 17.51 -9.44
CA LEU A 479 -8.23 18.93 -9.40
C LEU A 479 -7.00 19.83 -9.60
N ALA A 480 -5.87 19.47 -9.00
CA ALA A 480 -4.61 20.17 -9.20
C ALA A 480 -4.13 20.09 -10.66
N ALA A 481 -4.22 18.90 -11.27
CA ALA A 481 -3.84 18.70 -12.67
C ALA A 481 -4.76 19.49 -13.63
N ALA A 482 -6.07 19.50 -13.37
CA ALA A 482 -7.05 20.24 -14.16
C ALA A 482 -6.88 21.76 -14.05
N ALA A 483 -6.40 22.26 -12.91
CA ALA A 483 -6.14 23.67 -12.70
C ALA A 483 -4.93 24.19 -13.50
N GLY A 484 -4.02 23.32 -13.94
CA GLY A 484 -2.84 23.69 -14.72
C GLY A 484 -1.93 24.74 -14.05
N PRO A 485 -1.49 24.55 -12.80
CA PRO A 485 -0.73 25.55 -12.07
C PRO A 485 0.68 25.70 -12.62
N GLU A 486 1.27 26.90 -12.47
CA GLU A 486 2.69 27.15 -12.72
C GLU A 486 3.55 26.69 -11.53
N VAL A 487 2.98 26.73 -10.31
CA VAL A 487 3.61 26.28 -9.07
C VAL A 487 2.66 25.31 -8.37
N LEU A 488 3.10 24.09 -8.19
CA LEU A 488 2.37 23.05 -7.43
C LEU A 488 3.03 22.88 -6.07
N VAL A 489 2.26 23.06 -5.01
CA VAL A 489 2.68 22.87 -3.62
C VAL A 489 1.94 21.67 -3.06
N VAL A 490 2.65 20.65 -2.58
CA VAL A 490 2.04 19.41 -2.07
C VAL A 490 2.57 19.07 -0.69
N ASP A 491 1.66 18.99 0.26
CA ASP A 491 2.00 18.58 1.64
C ASP A 491 1.68 17.08 1.81
N GLU A 492 2.72 16.28 2.09
CA GLU A 492 2.67 14.84 2.27
C GLU A 492 1.91 14.11 1.14
N PRO A 493 2.45 14.08 -0.08
CA PRO A 493 1.78 13.49 -1.25
C PRO A 493 1.51 12.00 -1.12
N THR A 494 2.29 11.31 -0.29
CA THR A 494 2.28 9.85 -0.13
C THR A 494 1.15 9.33 0.75
N ASN A 495 0.53 10.20 1.57
CA ASN A 495 -0.54 9.81 2.46
C ASN A 495 -1.79 9.34 1.68
N TYR A 496 -2.43 8.28 2.18
CA TYR A 496 -3.67 7.69 1.66
C TYR A 496 -3.57 7.00 0.29
N LEU A 497 -2.40 6.99 -0.35
CA LEU A 497 -2.18 6.33 -1.64
C LEU A 497 -1.65 4.91 -1.44
N ASP A 498 -2.11 3.99 -2.28
CA ASP A 498 -1.51 2.65 -2.37
C ASP A 498 -0.16 2.72 -3.14
N LEU A 499 0.64 1.66 -3.02
CA LEU A 499 1.98 1.62 -3.60
C LEU A 499 1.99 1.88 -5.12
N ASP A 500 0.98 1.38 -5.83
CA ASP A 500 0.85 1.60 -7.27
C ASP A 500 0.58 3.07 -7.60
N ALA A 501 -0.30 3.73 -6.84
CA ALA A 501 -0.58 5.15 -7.02
C ALA A 501 0.62 6.03 -6.65
N LEU A 502 1.41 5.63 -5.65
CA LEU A 502 2.65 6.33 -5.27
C LEU A 502 3.68 6.33 -6.40
N GLU A 503 3.96 5.18 -7.02
CA GLU A 503 4.88 5.09 -8.16
C GLU A 503 4.48 5.98 -9.32
N MET A 504 3.17 5.99 -9.60
CA MET A 504 2.64 6.76 -10.71
C MET A 504 2.64 8.25 -10.43
N LEU A 505 2.33 8.64 -9.17
CA LEU A 505 2.44 10.01 -8.72
C LEU A 505 3.89 10.51 -8.87
N GLU A 506 4.87 9.76 -8.39
CA GLU A 506 6.27 10.14 -8.50
C GLU A 506 6.74 10.25 -9.95
N THR A 507 6.30 9.31 -10.81
CA THR A 507 6.60 9.36 -12.25
C THR A 507 6.01 10.62 -12.89
N ALA A 508 4.74 10.95 -12.57
CA ALA A 508 4.07 12.15 -13.08
C ALA A 508 4.75 13.44 -12.58
N LEU A 509 5.07 13.53 -11.30
CA LEU A 509 5.75 14.68 -10.71
C LEU A 509 7.17 14.87 -11.27
N ARG A 510 7.90 13.76 -11.49
CA ARG A 510 9.27 13.80 -12.06
C ARG A 510 9.27 14.30 -13.50
N SER A 511 8.28 13.92 -14.29
CA SER A 511 8.17 14.32 -15.70
C SER A 511 7.59 15.72 -15.89
N TRP A 512 6.99 16.31 -14.85
CA TRP A 512 6.39 17.63 -14.95
C TRP A 512 7.44 18.74 -14.99
N THR A 513 7.25 19.72 -15.88
CA THR A 513 8.21 20.81 -16.12
C THR A 513 7.91 22.09 -15.33
N GLY A 514 6.82 22.12 -14.56
CA GLY A 514 6.46 23.24 -13.69
C GLY A 514 7.29 23.30 -12.41
N THR A 515 7.06 24.33 -11.61
CA THR A 515 7.72 24.48 -10.31
C THR A 515 7.03 23.64 -9.25
N LEU A 516 7.75 22.71 -8.63
CA LEU A 516 7.21 21.77 -7.65
C LEU A 516 7.83 21.99 -6.27
N ILE A 517 7.00 22.12 -5.26
CA ILE A 517 7.41 22.18 -3.86
C ILE A 517 6.66 21.10 -3.08
N VAL A 518 7.39 20.14 -2.55
CA VAL A 518 6.83 19.00 -1.81
C VAL A 518 7.38 19.01 -0.40
N ALA A 519 6.52 18.82 0.60
CA ALA A 519 6.96 18.42 1.93
C ALA A 519 6.66 16.95 2.13
N SER A 520 7.63 16.19 2.61
CA SER A 520 7.43 14.78 2.96
C SER A 520 8.38 14.30 4.04
N HIS A 521 7.92 13.29 4.76
CA HIS A 521 8.72 12.48 5.67
C HIS A 521 8.93 11.04 5.15
N ASP A 522 8.38 10.70 3.97
CA ASP A 522 8.58 9.41 3.31
C ASP A 522 10.07 9.21 2.97
N ARG A 523 10.71 8.24 3.64
CA ARG A 523 12.14 7.94 3.49
C ARG A 523 12.49 7.57 2.06
N TRP A 524 11.65 6.77 1.41
CA TRP A 524 11.84 6.37 0.01
C TRP A 524 11.84 7.56 -0.94
N LEU A 525 10.83 8.44 -0.82
CA LEU A 525 10.74 9.67 -1.63
C LEU A 525 11.94 10.59 -1.36
N ILE A 526 12.36 10.73 -0.10
CA ILE A 526 13.52 11.54 0.27
C ILE A 526 14.80 10.98 -0.37
N GLU A 527 15.04 9.68 -0.31
CA GLU A 527 16.23 9.04 -0.88
C GLU A 527 16.28 9.14 -2.39
N HIS A 528 15.16 8.96 -3.07
CA HIS A 528 15.04 8.94 -4.52
C HIS A 528 14.68 10.30 -5.15
N TRP A 529 14.68 11.38 -4.33
CA TRP A 529 14.36 12.73 -4.81
C TRP A 529 15.38 13.24 -5.82
N TRP A 530 14.87 13.70 -6.95
CA TRP A 530 15.66 14.14 -8.12
C TRP A 530 15.98 15.64 -8.15
N GLY A 531 15.34 16.46 -7.28
CA GLY A 531 15.50 17.91 -7.23
C GLY A 531 16.32 18.37 -6.02
N ARG A 532 16.23 19.67 -5.75
CA ARG A 532 16.86 20.29 -4.58
C ARG A 532 16.16 19.92 -3.29
N ARG A 533 16.88 19.95 -2.16
CA ARG A 533 16.35 19.66 -0.81
C ARG A 533 16.53 20.87 0.11
N LEU A 534 15.54 21.15 0.93
CA LEU A 534 15.56 22.11 2.03
C LEU A 534 15.24 21.37 3.32
N HIS A 535 16.16 21.40 4.28
CA HIS A 535 15.93 20.80 5.60
C HIS A 535 15.54 21.87 6.61
N LEU A 536 14.35 21.77 7.21
CA LEU A 536 13.88 22.61 8.31
C LEU A 536 14.34 22.01 9.63
N ARG A 537 14.86 22.88 10.51
CA ARG A 537 15.39 22.49 11.82
C ARG A 537 14.37 22.66 12.93
#